data_0cb43735428b3baabe5ffe8bc5d4a442
#
_entry.id   0cb43735428b3baabe5ffe8bc5d4a442
#
_cell.length_a   1.000
_cell.length_b   1.000
_cell.length_c   1.000
_cell.angle_alpha   90.00
_cell.angle_beta   90.00
_cell.angle_gamma   90.00
#
_symmetry.space_group_name_H-M   'P 1'
#
loop_
_entity.id
_entity.type
_entity.pdbx_description
1 polymer ?
#
loop_
_entity_poly.entity_id
_entity_poly.type
_entity_poly.pdbx_seq_one_letter_code
_entity_poly.pdbx_strand_id
1 'polypeptide(L)'
;MGECYSLDLRERISRWVEEGHSRRGAARRFAVSPSCAVKLAQRRARTGSVAPAARGRPKGSGKRAPVAGFLIATVEATPDITMPELAERLLAEHGVTVTPGALSRFLCQRGFTYKKALMAAERGRAPIPEDRHEWRTKRQPLMRKACHRLVFLDETSVTTKMTRLRGRSRKGTRLHAKAPFGHWGTQTFIAGLRCDRLSAPWVIDKAMNRAAFEAYVETQLAPTLNKGDVVILDNLAVHKSPKAAACLKQHGAWFLFLPPYSPDLNPIEQAFAKLKAHLRKAKARTFDALWRAIGDICGLFEPQECWNFLKDKGYASD
;
A
#
# COMPACT_ATOMS: atom_id res chain seq x y z
N MET A 1 -36.50 -12.46 -10.94
CA MET A 1 -36.56 -13.69 -10.10
C MET A 1 -37.33 -13.31 -8.84
N GLY A 2 -38.44 -14.05 -8.53
CA GLY A 2 -39.27 -13.77 -7.37
C GLY A 2 -38.50 -13.96 -6.05
N GLU A 3 -38.85 -13.17 -5.05
CA GLU A 3 -38.32 -13.33 -3.70
C GLU A 3 -38.81 -14.63 -3.07
N CYS A 4 -38.01 -15.20 -2.17
CA CYS A 4 -38.42 -16.36 -1.39
C CYS A 4 -39.43 -15.93 -0.34
N TYR A 5 -40.45 -16.75 -0.08
CA TYR A 5 -41.35 -16.54 1.04
C TYR A 5 -40.58 -16.38 2.35
N SER A 6 -41.14 -15.59 3.28
CA SER A 6 -40.56 -15.37 4.62
C SER A 6 -40.29 -16.66 5.36
N LEU A 7 -39.31 -16.66 6.25
CA LEU A 7 -38.97 -17.84 7.04
C LEU A 7 -40.17 -18.31 7.89
N ASP A 8 -40.90 -17.38 8.51
CA ASP A 8 -42.11 -17.63 9.29
C ASP A 8 -43.16 -18.38 8.49
N LEU A 9 -43.52 -17.94 7.29
CA LEU A 9 -44.48 -18.61 6.43
C LEU A 9 -43.99 -20.03 6.06
N ARG A 10 -42.73 -20.20 5.79
CA ARG A 10 -42.13 -21.50 5.46
C ARG A 10 -42.20 -22.48 6.64
N GLU A 11 -41.97 -21.99 7.84
CA GLU A 11 -42.09 -22.78 9.09
C GLU A 11 -43.52 -23.18 9.36
N ARG A 12 -44.50 -22.29 9.22
CA ARG A 12 -45.92 -22.61 9.38
C ARG A 12 -46.37 -23.66 8.39
N ILE A 13 -46.00 -23.56 7.12
CA ILE A 13 -46.31 -24.57 6.09
C ILE A 13 -45.70 -25.91 6.47
N SER A 14 -44.45 -25.96 6.93
CA SER A 14 -43.76 -27.18 7.31
C SER A 14 -44.41 -27.85 8.51
N ARG A 15 -44.70 -27.06 9.57
CA ARG A 15 -45.38 -27.53 10.80
C ARG A 15 -46.75 -28.14 10.49
N TRP A 16 -47.56 -27.47 9.66
CA TRP A 16 -48.87 -27.98 9.25
C TRP A 16 -48.78 -29.35 8.57
N VAL A 17 -47.76 -29.57 7.77
CA VAL A 17 -47.51 -30.88 7.12
C VAL A 17 -47.00 -31.91 8.13
N GLU A 18 -46.20 -31.53 9.11
CA GLU A 18 -45.68 -32.39 10.19
C GLU A 18 -46.81 -32.84 11.14
N GLU A 19 -47.85 -32.01 11.32
CA GLU A 19 -49.09 -32.32 12.07
C GLU A 19 -49.99 -33.32 11.34
N GLY A 20 -49.54 -33.89 10.20
CA GLY A 20 -50.25 -34.94 9.48
C GLY A 20 -51.18 -34.44 8.36
N HIS A 21 -51.22 -33.15 8.10
CA HIS A 21 -52.05 -32.58 7.02
C HIS A 21 -51.43 -32.75 5.64
N SER A 22 -52.28 -32.82 4.62
CA SER A 22 -51.78 -32.99 3.25
C SER A 22 -51.04 -31.74 2.72
N ARG A 23 -50.00 -31.96 1.94
CA ARG A 23 -49.23 -30.88 1.28
C ARG A 23 -50.10 -29.98 0.38
N ARG A 24 -51.15 -30.55 -0.24
CA ARG A 24 -52.16 -29.79 -1.00
C ARG A 24 -53.06 -28.96 -0.10
N GLY A 25 -53.40 -29.49 1.08
CA GLY A 25 -54.15 -28.78 2.13
C GLY A 25 -53.34 -27.58 2.65
N ALA A 26 -52.08 -27.78 2.95
CA ALA A 26 -51.16 -26.70 3.34
C ALA A 26 -51.05 -25.60 2.24
N ALA A 27 -50.96 -26.00 1.00
CA ALA A 27 -50.88 -25.03 -0.12
C ALA A 27 -52.15 -24.15 -0.21
N ARG A 28 -53.33 -24.74 -0.06
CA ARG A 28 -54.62 -24.01 -0.03
C ARG A 28 -54.73 -23.08 1.18
N ARG A 29 -54.39 -23.60 2.40
CA ARG A 29 -54.48 -22.82 3.64
C ARG A 29 -53.61 -21.60 3.67
N PHE A 30 -52.38 -21.71 3.16
CA PHE A 30 -51.39 -20.64 3.20
C PHE A 30 -51.27 -19.88 1.88
N ALA A 31 -52.19 -20.06 0.93
CA ALA A 31 -52.24 -19.40 -0.37
C ALA A 31 -50.92 -19.49 -1.15
N VAL A 32 -50.26 -20.65 -1.11
CA VAL A 32 -49.02 -20.90 -1.88
C VAL A 32 -49.22 -21.98 -2.91
N SER A 33 -48.32 -22.10 -3.90
CA SER A 33 -48.44 -23.18 -4.87
C SER A 33 -48.24 -24.57 -4.23
N PRO A 34 -48.92 -25.60 -4.71
CA PRO A 34 -48.71 -26.99 -4.25
C PRO A 34 -47.23 -27.41 -4.35
N SER A 35 -46.53 -26.97 -5.40
CA SER A 35 -45.10 -27.19 -5.61
C SER A 35 -44.23 -26.58 -4.50
N CYS A 36 -44.65 -25.45 -3.94
CA CYS A 36 -43.95 -24.82 -2.83
C CYS A 36 -44.05 -25.72 -1.56
N ALA A 37 -45.23 -26.15 -1.19
CA ALA A 37 -45.41 -27.00 -0.01
C ALA A 37 -44.67 -28.35 -0.14
N VAL A 38 -44.70 -28.97 -1.34
CA VAL A 38 -43.93 -30.20 -1.61
C VAL A 38 -42.42 -29.97 -1.46
N LYS A 39 -41.88 -28.91 -2.07
CA LYS A 39 -40.43 -28.60 -2.01
C LYS A 39 -39.99 -28.24 -0.60
N LEU A 40 -40.81 -27.57 0.20
CA LEU A 40 -40.52 -27.27 1.60
C LEU A 40 -40.47 -28.57 2.44
N ALA A 41 -41.44 -29.46 2.31
CA ALA A 41 -41.43 -30.73 3.01
C ALA A 41 -40.20 -31.59 2.62
N GLN A 42 -39.90 -31.69 1.31
CA GLN A 42 -38.69 -32.40 0.84
C GLN A 42 -37.40 -31.78 1.38
N ARG A 43 -37.34 -30.47 1.43
CA ARG A 43 -36.17 -29.78 1.95
C ARG A 43 -36.01 -30.02 3.46
N ARG A 44 -37.10 -29.91 4.22
CA ARG A 44 -37.11 -30.21 5.66
C ARG A 44 -36.61 -31.62 5.94
N ALA A 45 -37.14 -32.61 5.21
CA ALA A 45 -36.71 -33.99 5.33
C ALA A 45 -35.23 -34.23 5.01
N ARG A 46 -34.68 -33.50 4.01
CA ARG A 46 -33.28 -33.64 3.57
C ARG A 46 -32.29 -32.90 4.43
N THR A 47 -32.62 -31.70 4.91
CA THR A 47 -31.67 -30.75 5.53
C THR A 47 -31.99 -30.38 6.97
N GLY A 48 -33.11 -30.84 7.52
CA GLY A 48 -33.62 -30.44 8.84
C GLY A 48 -34.11 -28.98 8.91
N SER A 49 -34.06 -28.22 7.82
CA SER A 49 -34.37 -26.79 7.80
C SER A 49 -35.25 -26.40 6.61
N VAL A 50 -36.14 -25.44 6.82
CA VAL A 50 -36.94 -24.79 5.77
C VAL A 50 -36.33 -23.50 5.24
N ALA A 51 -35.20 -23.04 5.81
CA ALA A 51 -34.51 -21.86 5.36
C ALA A 51 -34.14 -21.92 3.86
N PRO A 52 -34.23 -20.83 3.10
CA PRO A 52 -33.86 -20.85 1.70
C PRO A 52 -32.38 -21.24 1.51
N ALA A 53 -32.09 -21.96 0.43
CA ALA A 53 -30.69 -22.23 0.09
C ALA A 53 -29.96 -20.91 -0.23
N ALA A 54 -28.67 -20.85 0.08
CA ALA A 54 -27.85 -19.74 -0.37
C ALA A 54 -27.99 -19.57 -1.88
N ARG A 55 -28.21 -18.33 -2.33
CA ARG A 55 -28.33 -18.02 -3.75
C ARG A 55 -26.95 -18.04 -4.39
N GLY A 56 -26.86 -18.55 -5.62
CA GLY A 56 -25.63 -18.58 -6.40
C GLY A 56 -25.00 -19.98 -6.48
N ARG A 57 -23.86 -20.00 -7.12
CA ARG A 57 -23.11 -21.24 -7.32
C ARG A 57 -22.42 -21.65 -6.00
N PRO A 58 -22.41 -22.94 -5.60
CA PRO A 58 -21.71 -23.40 -4.41
C PRO A 58 -20.24 -22.97 -4.41
N LYS A 59 -19.74 -22.55 -3.23
CA LYS A 59 -18.32 -22.21 -3.08
C LYS A 59 -17.47 -23.43 -3.46
N GLY A 60 -16.43 -23.23 -4.25
CA GLY A 60 -15.53 -24.29 -4.71
C GLY A 60 -15.95 -25.04 -5.98
N SER A 61 -17.17 -24.85 -6.50
CA SER A 61 -17.65 -25.55 -7.70
C SER A 61 -17.30 -24.84 -9.04
N GLY A 62 -16.36 -23.89 -9.03
CA GLY A 62 -15.92 -23.17 -10.25
C GLY A 62 -15.01 -24.01 -11.14
N LYS A 63 -14.94 -23.70 -12.45
CA LYS A 63 -14.03 -24.33 -13.43
C LYS A 63 -12.56 -24.35 -12.98
N ARG A 64 -12.18 -23.46 -12.04
CA ARG A 64 -10.82 -23.33 -11.49
C ARG A 64 -10.59 -24.15 -10.21
N ALA A 65 -11.62 -24.77 -9.63
CA ALA A 65 -11.46 -25.54 -8.41
C ALA A 65 -10.49 -26.74 -8.55
N PRO A 66 -10.54 -27.51 -9.64
CA PRO A 66 -9.60 -28.62 -9.87
C PRO A 66 -8.13 -28.16 -10.01
N VAL A 67 -7.89 -26.96 -10.56
CA VAL A 67 -6.55 -26.43 -10.86
C VAL A 67 -6.09 -25.40 -9.80
N ALA A 68 -6.82 -25.26 -8.69
CA ALA A 68 -6.50 -24.27 -7.67
C ALA A 68 -5.11 -24.49 -7.04
N GLY A 69 -4.78 -25.74 -6.74
CA GLY A 69 -3.46 -26.11 -6.20
C GLY A 69 -2.32 -25.75 -7.15
N PHE A 70 -2.47 -26.09 -8.42
CA PHE A 70 -1.50 -25.74 -9.47
C PHE A 70 -1.26 -24.23 -9.56
N LEU A 71 -2.34 -23.42 -9.59
CA LEU A 71 -2.23 -21.95 -9.68
C LEU A 71 -1.51 -21.36 -8.48
N ILE A 72 -1.77 -21.85 -7.27
CA ILE A 72 -1.11 -21.40 -6.05
C ILE A 72 0.35 -21.80 -6.08
N ALA A 73 0.66 -23.07 -6.31
CA ALA A 73 2.04 -23.56 -6.36
C ALA A 73 2.89 -22.85 -7.42
N THR A 74 2.32 -22.56 -8.59
CA THR A 74 3.03 -21.84 -9.65
C THR A 74 3.39 -20.42 -9.25
N VAL A 75 2.47 -19.71 -8.57
CA VAL A 75 2.72 -18.33 -8.09
C VAL A 75 3.71 -18.34 -6.91
N GLU A 76 3.66 -19.32 -6.04
CA GLU A 76 4.63 -19.48 -4.94
C GLU A 76 6.03 -19.80 -5.43
N ALA A 77 6.14 -20.66 -6.46
CA ALA A 77 7.42 -21.01 -7.10
C ALA A 77 8.00 -19.87 -7.96
N THR A 78 7.14 -19.07 -8.59
CA THR A 78 7.53 -17.97 -9.48
C THR A 78 6.71 -16.72 -9.09
N PRO A 79 7.08 -15.99 -8.01
CA PRO A 79 6.28 -14.90 -7.48
C PRO A 79 6.13 -13.67 -8.40
N ASP A 80 6.99 -13.53 -9.39
CA ASP A 80 7.00 -12.46 -10.39
C ASP A 80 6.23 -12.82 -11.67
N ILE A 81 5.66 -14.03 -11.75
CA ILE A 81 4.86 -14.47 -12.90
C ILE A 81 3.72 -13.49 -13.19
N THR A 82 3.60 -13.09 -14.44
CA THR A 82 2.50 -12.23 -14.87
C THR A 82 1.22 -13.03 -15.07
N MET A 83 0.07 -12.37 -15.00
CA MET A 83 -1.22 -13.05 -15.19
C MET A 83 -1.40 -13.64 -16.60
N PRO A 84 -0.91 -13.01 -17.70
CA PRO A 84 -0.86 -13.66 -19.01
C PRO A 84 -0.03 -14.95 -19.03
N GLU A 85 1.21 -14.92 -18.52
CA GLU A 85 2.08 -16.11 -18.44
C GLU A 85 1.46 -17.23 -17.62
N LEU A 86 0.81 -16.90 -16.51
CA LEU A 86 0.08 -17.87 -15.70
C LEU A 86 -1.10 -18.49 -16.48
N ALA A 87 -1.79 -17.69 -17.31
CA ALA A 87 -2.86 -18.19 -18.16
C ALA A 87 -2.34 -19.13 -19.26
N GLU A 88 -1.18 -18.83 -19.86
CA GLU A 88 -0.52 -19.68 -20.84
C GLU A 88 -0.06 -21.02 -20.24
N ARG A 89 0.57 -21.00 -19.05
CA ARG A 89 0.94 -22.22 -18.34
C ARG A 89 -0.28 -23.07 -17.98
N LEU A 90 -1.34 -22.45 -17.51
CA LEU A 90 -2.58 -23.16 -17.20
C LEU A 90 -3.20 -23.83 -18.42
N LEU A 91 -3.15 -23.17 -19.55
CA LEU A 91 -3.61 -23.74 -20.84
C LEU A 91 -2.73 -24.90 -21.26
N ALA A 92 -1.41 -24.72 -21.21
CA ALA A 92 -0.43 -25.74 -21.63
C ALA A 92 -0.48 -27.02 -20.77
N GLU A 93 -0.59 -26.87 -19.43
CA GLU A 93 -0.49 -28.00 -18.52
C GLU A 93 -1.83 -28.64 -18.18
N HIS A 94 -2.93 -27.87 -18.22
CA HIS A 94 -4.26 -28.34 -17.83
C HIS A 94 -5.35 -28.19 -18.88
N GLY A 95 -5.05 -27.61 -20.07
CA GLY A 95 -6.03 -27.38 -21.12
C GLY A 95 -7.13 -26.38 -20.74
N VAL A 96 -6.95 -25.58 -19.69
CA VAL A 96 -7.97 -24.70 -19.13
C VAL A 96 -7.72 -23.26 -19.57
N THR A 97 -8.61 -22.71 -20.37
CA THR A 97 -8.56 -21.30 -20.79
C THR A 97 -9.20 -20.40 -19.71
N VAL A 98 -8.45 -19.43 -19.23
CA VAL A 98 -8.89 -18.43 -18.23
C VAL A 98 -8.32 -17.06 -18.58
N THR A 99 -9.13 -16.01 -18.43
CA THR A 99 -8.64 -14.64 -18.66
C THR A 99 -7.71 -14.18 -17.52
N PRO A 100 -6.66 -13.37 -17.80
CA PRO A 100 -5.76 -12.81 -16.81
C PRO A 100 -6.47 -12.11 -15.64
N GLY A 101 -7.53 -11.33 -15.93
CA GLY A 101 -8.33 -10.67 -14.89
C GLY A 101 -9.11 -11.63 -13.99
N ALA A 102 -9.48 -12.82 -14.51
CA ALA A 102 -10.12 -13.84 -13.69
C ALA A 102 -9.13 -14.60 -12.80
N LEU A 103 -7.88 -14.75 -13.23
CA LEU A 103 -6.78 -15.30 -12.41
C LEU A 103 -6.41 -14.33 -11.29
N SER A 104 -6.26 -13.05 -11.59
CA SER A 104 -6.00 -12.01 -10.59
C SER A 104 -7.07 -12.02 -9.49
N ARG A 105 -8.36 -12.00 -9.84
CA ARG A 105 -9.46 -12.09 -8.85
C ARG A 105 -9.42 -13.39 -8.04
N PHE A 106 -9.09 -14.50 -8.67
CA PHE A 106 -8.97 -15.80 -8.00
C PHE A 106 -7.87 -15.80 -6.94
N LEU A 107 -6.70 -15.23 -7.26
CA LEU A 107 -5.57 -15.10 -6.34
C LEU A 107 -5.88 -14.11 -5.20
N CYS A 108 -6.47 -12.95 -5.50
CA CYS A 108 -6.90 -11.98 -4.48
C CYS A 108 -7.87 -12.59 -3.46
N GLN A 109 -8.84 -13.41 -3.91
CA GLN A 109 -9.78 -14.11 -3.03
C GLN A 109 -9.10 -15.15 -2.10
N ARG A 110 -7.85 -15.52 -2.39
CA ARG A 110 -7.02 -16.43 -1.59
C ARG A 110 -5.91 -15.72 -0.82
N GLY A 111 -5.99 -14.40 -0.71
CA GLY A 111 -5.05 -13.61 0.08
C GLY A 111 -3.77 -13.18 -0.65
N PHE A 112 -3.61 -13.52 -1.93
CA PHE A 112 -2.48 -12.99 -2.71
C PHE A 112 -2.74 -11.53 -3.06
N THR A 113 -1.73 -10.68 -2.84
CA THR A 113 -1.77 -9.26 -3.18
C THR A 113 -0.64 -8.91 -4.13
N TYR A 114 -0.94 -8.04 -5.11
CA TYR A 114 0.11 -7.53 -6.00
C TYR A 114 1.03 -6.60 -5.21
N LYS A 115 2.30 -7.00 -5.07
CA LYS A 115 3.33 -6.26 -4.31
C LYS A 115 4.44 -5.81 -5.25
N LYS A 116 5.12 -4.73 -4.91
CA LYS A 116 6.32 -4.29 -5.61
C LYS A 116 7.43 -5.29 -5.32
N ALA A 117 7.88 -6.02 -6.35
CA ALA A 117 8.86 -7.10 -6.22
C ALA A 117 10.32 -6.61 -6.24
N LEU A 118 10.58 -5.40 -6.78
CA LEU A 118 11.95 -4.91 -6.94
C LEU A 118 12.56 -4.52 -5.59
N MET A 119 13.44 -5.35 -5.09
CA MET A 119 14.43 -5.04 -4.07
C MET A 119 15.80 -5.05 -4.73
N ALA A 120 16.71 -4.17 -4.28
CA ALA A 120 18.09 -4.21 -4.76
C ALA A 120 18.70 -5.59 -4.46
N ALA A 121 19.29 -6.23 -5.47
CA ALA A 121 19.93 -7.55 -5.32
C ALA A 121 21.01 -7.53 -4.24
N GLU A 122 21.68 -6.38 -4.08
CA GLU A 122 22.70 -6.13 -3.07
C GLU A 122 22.18 -6.23 -1.64
N ARG A 123 20.87 -6.09 -1.43
CA ARG A 123 20.25 -6.20 -0.10
C ARG A 123 20.45 -7.57 0.57
N GLY A 124 20.65 -8.61 -0.22
CA GLY A 124 20.95 -9.97 0.25
C GLY A 124 22.42 -10.26 0.48
N ARG A 125 23.35 -9.32 0.18
CA ARG A 125 24.79 -9.53 0.38
C ARG A 125 25.16 -9.30 1.84
N ALA A 126 25.95 -10.20 2.41
CA ALA A 126 26.54 -10.01 3.74
C ALA A 126 27.46 -8.77 3.74
N PRO A 127 27.48 -7.93 4.80
CA PRO A 127 26.80 -8.09 6.09
C PRO A 127 25.40 -7.40 6.18
N ILE A 128 24.81 -6.98 5.07
CA ILE A 128 23.62 -6.12 5.05
C ILE A 128 22.42 -6.72 5.82
N PRO A 129 22.10 -8.02 5.73
CA PRO A 129 21.02 -8.61 6.51
C PRO A 129 21.25 -8.50 8.02
N GLU A 130 22.49 -8.72 8.48
CA GLU A 130 22.88 -8.60 9.90
C GLU A 130 22.75 -7.16 10.37
N ASP A 131 23.28 -6.19 9.61
CA ASP A 131 23.16 -4.75 9.91
C ASP A 131 21.71 -4.30 10.05
N ARG A 132 20.85 -4.78 9.16
CA ARG A 132 19.40 -4.50 9.18
C ARG A 132 18.71 -5.16 10.38
N HIS A 133 19.10 -6.38 10.72
CA HIS A 133 18.60 -7.07 11.90
C HIS A 133 19.01 -6.34 13.16
N GLU A 134 20.29 -5.98 13.28
CA GLU A 134 20.80 -5.20 14.42
C GLU A 134 20.10 -3.85 14.54
N TRP A 135 19.88 -3.14 13.43
CA TRP A 135 19.14 -1.90 13.41
C TRP A 135 17.76 -2.05 14.05
N ARG A 136 17.00 -3.06 13.61
CA ARG A 136 15.63 -3.29 14.08
C ARG A 136 15.55 -3.79 15.52
N THR A 137 16.48 -4.64 15.94
CA THR A 137 16.41 -5.30 17.25
C THR A 137 17.11 -4.53 18.35
N LYS A 138 18.19 -3.81 18.04
CA LYS A 138 18.97 -3.08 19.02
C LYS A 138 18.78 -1.57 18.97
N ARG A 139 18.86 -0.95 17.78
CA ARG A 139 18.85 0.51 17.64
C ARG A 139 17.46 1.12 17.66
N GLN A 140 16.52 0.60 16.89
CA GLN A 140 15.14 1.13 16.84
C GLN A 140 14.44 1.16 18.21
N PRO A 141 14.53 0.14 19.08
CA PRO A 141 13.93 0.18 20.41
C PRO A 141 14.48 1.31 21.30
N LEU A 142 15.77 1.65 21.16
CA LEU A 142 16.37 2.78 21.87
C LEU A 142 15.90 4.12 21.30
N MET A 143 15.86 4.25 19.97
CA MET A 143 15.39 5.44 19.28
C MET A 143 13.92 5.74 19.58
N ARG A 144 13.07 4.71 19.70
CA ARG A 144 11.66 4.84 20.04
C ARG A 144 11.44 5.57 21.37
N LYS A 145 12.34 5.38 22.34
CA LYS A 145 12.29 6.06 23.66
C LYS A 145 12.57 7.56 23.59
N ALA A 146 13.21 8.02 22.50
CA ALA A 146 13.64 9.40 22.33
C ALA A 146 13.36 9.90 20.89
N CYS A 147 12.18 9.57 20.35
CA CYS A 147 11.80 9.87 18.97
C CYS A 147 11.84 11.38 18.64
N HIS A 148 11.62 12.25 19.64
CA HIS A 148 11.71 13.71 19.49
C HIS A 148 13.11 14.22 19.11
N ARG A 149 14.16 13.40 19.34
CA ARG A 149 15.55 13.71 18.95
C ARG A 149 15.92 13.22 17.56
N LEU A 150 15.06 12.47 16.90
CA LEU A 150 15.35 11.91 15.58
C LEU A 150 15.01 12.89 14.49
N VAL A 151 15.93 13.05 13.55
CA VAL A 151 15.75 13.83 12.33
C VAL A 151 16.11 12.94 11.14
N PHE A 152 15.10 12.49 10.41
CA PHE A 152 15.32 11.68 9.21
C PHE A 152 15.54 12.59 8.01
N LEU A 153 16.74 12.57 7.47
CA LEU A 153 17.16 13.42 6.36
C LEU A 153 17.22 12.61 5.07
N ASP A 154 16.72 13.18 3.99
CA ASP A 154 16.84 12.59 2.65
C ASP A 154 16.59 13.65 1.57
N GLU A 155 16.93 13.33 0.31
CA GLU A 155 16.64 14.16 -0.84
C GLU A 155 15.75 13.46 -1.87
N THR A 156 15.02 14.27 -2.61
CA THR A 156 14.16 13.75 -3.67
C THR A 156 14.12 14.69 -4.87
N SER A 157 14.10 14.12 -6.08
CA SER A 157 13.94 14.93 -7.29
C SER A 157 12.52 15.44 -7.45
N VAL A 158 12.39 16.71 -7.79
CA VAL A 158 11.15 17.39 -8.15
C VAL A 158 11.27 18.05 -9.52
N THR A 159 10.21 18.06 -10.30
CA THR A 159 10.27 18.56 -11.68
C THR A 159 9.02 19.38 -12.04
N THR A 160 9.18 20.33 -12.96
CA THR A 160 8.07 21.12 -13.49
C THR A 160 7.08 20.32 -14.37
N LYS A 161 7.42 19.09 -14.75
CA LYS A 161 6.51 18.21 -15.50
C LYS A 161 5.56 17.38 -14.62
N MET A 162 5.66 17.47 -13.30
CA MET A 162 4.82 16.67 -12.42
C MET A 162 3.34 16.88 -12.72
N THR A 163 2.62 15.78 -12.97
CA THR A 163 1.18 15.75 -13.22
C THR A 163 0.58 14.44 -12.72
N ARG A 164 -0.73 14.42 -12.53
CA ARG A 164 -1.43 13.18 -12.19
C ARG A 164 -1.32 12.20 -13.35
N LEU A 165 -0.85 10.99 -13.06
CA LEU A 165 -0.66 9.92 -14.07
C LEU A 165 -1.91 9.08 -14.28
N ARG A 166 -2.93 9.23 -13.42
CA ARG A 166 -4.16 8.43 -13.45
C ARG A 166 -5.37 9.33 -13.26
N GLY A 167 -6.49 8.94 -13.87
CA GLY A 167 -7.79 9.58 -13.73
C GLY A 167 -8.90 8.56 -14.00
N ARG A 168 -10.14 9.04 -14.09
CA ARG A 168 -11.31 8.20 -14.35
C ARG A 168 -12.02 8.66 -15.61
N SER A 169 -12.46 7.73 -16.43
CA SER A 169 -13.37 7.94 -17.56
C SER A 169 -14.49 6.91 -17.51
N ARG A 170 -15.53 7.11 -18.31
CA ARG A 170 -16.61 6.13 -18.43
C ARG A 170 -16.06 4.80 -18.99
N LYS A 171 -16.65 3.69 -18.57
CA LYS A 171 -16.29 2.37 -19.12
C LYS A 171 -16.40 2.40 -20.65
N GLY A 172 -15.35 1.93 -21.34
CA GLY A 172 -15.29 1.93 -22.80
C GLY A 172 -14.75 3.20 -23.43
N THR A 173 -14.50 4.28 -22.65
CA THR A 173 -13.88 5.51 -23.18
C THR A 173 -12.44 5.66 -22.65
N ARG A 174 -11.54 6.11 -23.54
CA ARG A 174 -10.14 6.40 -23.17
C ARG A 174 -10.07 7.73 -22.43
N LEU A 175 -9.31 7.76 -21.34
CA LEU A 175 -8.98 9.00 -20.67
C LEU A 175 -7.91 9.75 -21.46
N HIS A 176 -8.26 10.93 -21.95
CA HIS A 176 -7.30 11.85 -22.59
C HIS A 176 -6.89 12.92 -21.59
N ALA A 177 -5.58 13.08 -21.37
CA ALA A 177 -5.02 14.16 -20.57
C ALA A 177 -3.80 14.73 -21.31
N LYS A 178 -3.66 16.05 -21.30
CA LYS A 178 -2.48 16.70 -21.85
C LYS A 178 -1.33 16.54 -20.86
N ALA A 179 -0.30 15.78 -21.25
CA ALA A 179 0.96 15.75 -20.53
C ALA A 179 1.76 17.00 -20.92
N PRO A 180 2.49 17.63 -19.98
CA PRO A 180 3.42 18.69 -20.35
C PRO A 180 4.49 18.13 -21.28
N PHE A 181 4.84 18.90 -22.32
CA PHE A 181 5.86 18.56 -23.32
C PHE A 181 6.97 19.61 -23.33
N GLY A 182 8.22 19.24 -23.61
CA GLY A 182 9.36 20.14 -23.70
C GLY A 182 10.53 19.79 -22.77
N HIS A 183 11.51 20.68 -22.65
CA HIS A 183 12.62 20.55 -21.71
C HIS A 183 12.17 20.80 -20.27
N TRP A 184 12.59 19.92 -19.36
CA TRP A 184 12.16 19.95 -17.96
C TRP A 184 13.35 20.23 -17.06
N GLY A 185 13.20 21.23 -16.21
CA GLY A 185 14.11 21.41 -15.11
C GLY A 185 13.87 20.37 -14.02
N THR A 186 14.91 19.68 -13.62
CA THR A 186 14.92 18.82 -12.45
C THR A 186 15.66 19.53 -11.34
N GLN A 187 15.03 19.58 -10.18
CA GLN A 187 15.62 20.15 -8.97
C GLN A 187 15.65 19.11 -7.87
N THR A 188 16.50 19.30 -6.90
CA THR A 188 16.58 18.45 -5.72
C THR A 188 15.92 19.17 -4.55
N PHE A 189 14.94 18.52 -3.94
CA PHE A 189 14.37 18.93 -2.68
C PHE A 189 14.98 18.09 -1.56
N ILE A 190 15.49 18.74 -0.52
CA ILE A 190 16.02 18.09 0.68
C ILE A 190 15.29 18.63 1.91
N ALA A 191 15.01 17.78 2.89
CA ALA A 191 14.39 18.16 4.15
C ALA A 191 14.69 17.13 5.24
N GLY A 192 14.49 17.52 6.50
CA GLY A 192 14.47 16.63 7.65
C GLY A 192 13.05 16.36 8.12
N LEU A 193 12.72 15.10 8.41
CA LEU A 193 11.45 14.71 9.04
C LEU A 193 11.70 14.49 10.54
N ARG A 194 10.99 15.24 11.38
CA ARG A 194 10.88 15.02 12.82
C ARG A 194 9.55 14.35 13.18
N CYS A 195 9.39 14.00 14.43
CA CYS A 195 8.14 13.37 14.91
C CYS A 195 6.92 14.32 14.86
N ASP A 196 7.12 15.61 14.71
CA ASP A 196 6.10 16.66 14.77
C ASP A 196 6.04 17.56 13.53
N ARG A 197 7.05 17.54 12.66
CA ARG A 197 7.14 18.44 11.51
C ARG A 197 8.16 18.03 10.47
N LEU A 198 8.03 18.62 9.28
CA LEU A 198 9.11 18.69 8.31
C LEU A 198 10.00 19.91 8.66
N SER A 199 11.31 19.73 8.71
CA SER A 199 12.29 20.75 9.12
C SER A 199 13.34 20.98 8.04
N ALA A 200 13.95 22.16 8.05
CA ALA A 200 15.04 22.56 7.15
C ALA A 200 14.77 22.24 5.66
N PRO A 201 13.57 22.57 5.08
CA PRO A 201 13.30 22.31 3.67
C PRO A 201 14.15 23.23 2.78
N TRP A 202 14.77 22.65 1.78
CA TRP A 202 15.56 23.42 0.79
C TRP A 202 15.41 22.84 -0.61
N VAL A 203 15.47 23.71 -1.61
CA VAL A 203 15.44 23.34 -3.04
C VAL A 203 16.74 23.74 -3.69
N ILE A 204 17.36 22.82 -4.38
CA ILE A 204 18.65 22.99 -5.07
C ILE A 204 18.42 22.80 -6.57
N ASP A 205 18.96 23.71 -7.36
CA ASP A 205 18.76 23.70 -8.84
C ASP A 205 19.47 22.56 -9.56
N LYS A 206 20.21 21.71 -8.90
CA LYS A 206 20.97 20.61 -9.50
C LYS A 206 20.86 19.35 -8.62
N ALA A 207 21.49 18.28 -9.10
CA ALA A 207 21.65 17.08 -8.28
C ALA A 207 22.50 17.41 -7.03
N MET A 208 22.21 16.73 -5.92
CA MET A 208 22.99 16.82 -4.69
C MET A 208 24.43 16.39 -4.96
N ASN A 209 25.38 17.22 -4.52
CA ASN A 209 26.79 16.90 -4.44
C ASN A 209 27.32 17.23 -3.04
N ARG A 210 28.57 16.87 -2.76
CA ARG A 210 29.16 17.07 -1.42
C ARG A 210 29.16 18.52 -0.99
N ALA A 211 29.52 19.46 -1.88
CA ALA A 211 29.56 20.89 -1.54
C ALA A 211 28.15 21.44 -1.24
N ALA A 212 27.14 21.05 -2.02
CA ALA A 212 25.76 21.41 -1.76
C ALA A 212 25.24 20.81 -0.45
N PHE A 213 25.61 19.56 -0.15
CA PHE A 213 25.24 18.91 1.11
C PHE A 213 25.89 19.62 2.31
N GLU A 214 27.17 19.97 2.23
CA GLU A 214 27.86 20.72 3.28
C GLU A 214 27.22 22.09 3.51
N ALA A 215 26.93 22.83 2.45
CA ALA A 215 26.25 24.11 2.54
C ALA A 215 24.84 23.97 3.14
N TYR A 216 24.07 22.96 2.74
CA TYR A 216 22.77 22.65 3.34
C TYR A 216 22.87 22.38 4.83
N VAL A 217 23.80 21.52 5.22
CA VAL A 217 23.99 21.18 6.63
C VAL A 217 24.35 22.43 7.45
N GLU A 218 25.26 23.25 6.97
CA GLU A 218 25.74 24.44 7.65
C GLU A 218 24.66 25.54 7.75
N THR A 219 23.93 25.79 6.65
CA THR A 219 23.05 26.96 6.56
C THR A 219 21.59 26.69 6.85
N GLN A 220 21.12 25.47 6.64
CA GLN A 220 19.69 25.12 6.78
C GLN A 220 19.44 24.13 7.92
N LEU A 221 20.19 23.04 7.99
CA LEU A 221 19.93 21.97 8.94
C LEU A 221 20.42 22.30 10.35
N ALA A 222 21.71 22.65 10.50
CA ALA A 222 22.35 22.86 11.81
C ALA A 222 21.63 23.91 12.67
N PRO A 223 21.13 25.05 12.12
CA PRO A 223 20.35 26.01 12.93
C PRO A 223 19.05 25.48 13.50
N THR A 224 18.51 24.36 12.96
CA THR A 224 17.26 23.73 13.44
C THR A 224 17.49 22.61 14.46
N LEU A 225 18.74 22.25 14.72
CA LEU A 225 19.10 21.14 15.60
C LEU A 225 19.25 21.58 17.06
N ASN A 226 18.86 20.67 17.95
CA ASN A 226 19.09 20.81 19.38
C ASN A 226 20.21 19.87 19.83
N LYS A 227 20.84 20.21 20.93
CA LYS A 227 21.83 19.33 21.58
C LYS A 227 21.23 17.96 21.84
N GLY A 228 21.89 16.93 21.32
CA GLY A 228 21.46 15.55 21.46
C GLY A 228 20.60 15.04 20.30
N ASP A 229 20.36 15.83 19.27
CA ASP A 229 19.66 15.36 18.06
C ASP A 229 20.51 14.36 17.28
N VAL A 230 19.84 13.38 16.68
CA VAL A 230 20.43 12.36 15.82
C VAL A 230 19.89 12.51 14.42
N VAL A 231 20.75 12.90 13.49
CA VAL A 231 20.39 13.02 12.07
C VAL A 231 20.60 11.66 11.38
N ILE A 232 19.52 11.05 10.96
CA ILE A 232 19.49 9.71 10.34
C ILE A 232 19.31 9.88 8.84
N LEU A 233 20.21 9.32 8.05
CA LEU A 233 20.19 9.41 6.59
C LEU A 233 20.73 8.13 5.96
N ASP A 234 20.61 8.04 4.63
CA ASP A 234 21.12 6.90 3.90
C ASP A 234 22.66 6.83 3.89
N ASN A 235 23.20 5.72 3.44
CA ASN A 235 24.63 5.43 3.50
C ASN A 235 25.37 5.83 2.21
N LEU A 236 24.96 6.91 1.53
CA LEU A 236 25.64 7.40 0.32
C LEU A 236 26.96 8.10 0.64
N ALA A 237 27.92 7.99 -0.28
CA ALA A 237 29.24 8.60 -0.14
C ALA A 237 29.20 10.13 -0.06
N VAL A 238 28.23 10.77 -0.70
CA VAL A 238 28.00 12.22 -0.67
C VAL A 238 27.74 12.72 0.76
N HIS A 239 27.01 11.94 1.56
CA HIS A 239 26.63 12.27 2.95
C HIS A 239 27.75 12.07 3.95
N LYS A 240 28.82 11.35 3.60
CA LYS A 240 29.99 11.09 4.48
C LYS A 240 31.02 12.23 4.40
N SER A 241 30.58 13.45 4.70
CA SER A 241 31.45 14.62 4.74
C SER A 241 31.99 14.87 6.16
N PRO A 242 33.33 14.89 6.36
CA PRO A 242 33.91 15.28 7.65
C PRO A 242 33.53 16.71 8.07
N LYS A 243 33.43 17.64 7.11
CA LYS A 243 33.04 19.04 7.37
C LYS A 243 31.61 19.10 7.90
N ALA A 244 30.66 18.42 7.25
CA ALA A 244 29.27 18.35 7.72
C ALA A 244 29.16 17.69 9.11
N ALA A 245 29.92 16.63 9.35
CA ALA A 245 29.95 15.96 10.66
C ALA A 245 30.51 16.88 11.77
N ALA A 246 31.57 17.64 11.47
CA ALA A 246 32.14 18.61 12.39
C ALA A 246 31.13 19.73 12.73
N CYS A 247 30.39 20.23 11.72
CA CYS A 247 29.33 21.22 11.90
C CYS A 247 28.23 20.71 12.85
N LEU A 248 27.73 19.49 12.65
CA LEU A 248 26.73 18.89 13.56
C LEU A 248 27.26 18.76 14.97
N LYS A 249 28.51 18.31 15.12
CA LYS A 249 29.15 18.15 16.43
C LYS A 249 29.23 19.49 17.21
N GLN A 250 29.47 20.60 16.55
CA GLN A 250 29.46 21.94 17.18
C GLN A 250 28.07 22.28 17.75
N HIS A 251 27.00 21.78 17.13
CA HIS A 251 25.61 21.92 17.63
C HIS A 251 25.20 20.83 18.62
N GLY A 252 26.12 19.94 18.99
CA GLY A 252 25.86 18.83 19.91
C GLY A 252 25.00 17.71 19.29
N ALA A 253 24.94 17.64 17.96
CA ALA A 253 24.24 16.62 17.21
C ALA A 253 25.24 15.73 16.43
N TRP A 254 24.75 14.63 15.85
CA TRP A 254 25.60 13.73 15.06
C TRP A 254 24.82 12.99 13.99
N PHE A 255 25.53 12.51 12.97
CA PHE A 255 25.00 11.64 11.95
C PHE A 255 24.92 10.18 12.40
N LEU A 256 23.87 9.48 11.95
CA LEU A 256 23.72 8.05 12.03
C LEU A 256 23.24 7.52 10.69
N PHE A 257 24.01 6.65 10.07
CA PHE A 257 23.69 6.11 8.74
C PHE A 257 22.82 4.87 8.83
N LEU A 258 21.76 4.83 8.02
CA LEU A 258 20.93 3.65 7.82
C LEU A 258 21.78 2.50 7.23
N PRO A 259 21.41 1.25 7.50
CA PRO A 259 22.01 0.12 6.77
C PRO A 259 21.85 0.33 5.26
N PRO A 260 22.82 -0.09 4.45
CA PRO A 260 22.72 0.06 3.00
C PRO A 260 21.41 -0.55 2.45
N TYR A 261 20.90 0.03 1.37
CA TYR A 261 19.69 -0.42 0.67
C TYR A 261 18.46 -0.56 1.58
N SER A 262 18.25 0.38 2.49
CA SER A 262 17.19 0.33 3.50
C SER A 262 16.19 1.50 3.47
N PRO A 263 15.62 1.88 2.31
CA PRO A 263 14.62 2.96 2.24
C PRO A 263 13.34 2.62 3.02
N ASP A 264 13.06 1.33 3.22
CA ASP A 264 11.94 0.85 4.04
C ASP A 264 12.11 1.17 5.54
N LEU A 265 13.31 1.50 5.99
CA LEU A 265 13.59 1.98 7.35
C LEU A 265 13.59 3.51 7.44
N ASN A 266 13.42 4.23 6.34
CA ASN A 266 13.39 5.69 6.31
C ASN A 266 11.96 6.22 6.25
N PRO A 267 11.42 6.84 7.33
CA PRO A 267 10.05 7.36 7.34
C PRO A 267 9.84 8.57 6.42
N ILE A 268 10.88 9.34 6.08
CA ILE A 268 10.78 10.51 5.21
C ILE A 268 10.33 10.15 3.78
N GLU A 269 10.52 8.91 3.35
CA GLU A 269 10.05 8.44 2.06
C GLU A 269 8.52 8.55 1.92
N GLN A 270 7.78 8.36 3.02
CA GLN A 270 6.32 8.57 3.06
C GLN A 270 5.97 10.05 2.97
N ALA A 271 6.73 10.91 3.65
CA ALA A 271 6.58 12.36 3.54
C ALA A 271 6.84 12.83 2.09
N PHE A 272 7.87 12.31 1.43
CA PHE A 272 8.15 12.62 0.02
C PHE A 272 7.09 12.06 -0.93
N ALA A 273 6.47 10.93 -0.62
CA ALA A 273 5.34 10.43 -1.40
C ALA A 273 4.13 11.39 -1.31
N LYS A 274 3.83 11.93 -0.13
CA LYS A 274 2.81 12.97 0.07
C LYS A 274 3.18 14.25 -0.69
N LEU A 275 4.39 14.77 -0.49
CA LEU A 275 4.89 15.95 -1.21
C LEU A 275 4.67 15.82 -2.73
N LYS A 276 5.15 14.71 -3.31
CA LYS A 276 5.01 14.44 -4.75
C LYS A 276 3.55 14.30 -5.19
N ALA A 277 2.67 13.78 -4.37
CA ALA A 277 1.24 13.72 -4.68
C ALA A 277 0.61 15.12 -4.77
N HIS A 278 0.95 16.01 -3.84
CA HIS A 278 0.51 17.40 -3.86
C HIS A 278 1.11 18.18 -5.03
N LEU A 279 2.40 18.03 -5.33
CA LEU A 279 3.03 18.67 -6.49
C LEU A 279 2.39 18.22 -7.82
N ARG A 280 2.03 16.94 -7.96
CA ARG A 280 1.26 16.48 -9.12
C ARG A 280 -0.14 17.10 -9.20
N LYS A 281 -0.75 17.45 -8.07
CA LYS A 281 -2.03 18.16 -8.01
C LYS A 281 -1.84 19.65 -8.39
N ALA A 282 -0.79 20.28 -7.88
CA ALA A 282 -0.48 21.70 -8.12
C ALA A 282 -0.16 21.99 -9.59
N LYS A 283 0.43 21.03 -10.32
CA LYS A 283 0.80 21.16 -11.75
C LYS A 283 1.68 22.41 -12.01
N ALA A 284 2.60 22.74 -11.12
CA ALA A 284 3.54 23.83 -11.28
C ALA A 284 4.38 23.65 -12.58
N ARG A 285 4.49 24.69 -13.41
CA ARG A 285 5.14 24.64 -14.73
C ARG A 285 6.38 25.52 -14.82
N THR A 286 6.63 26.34 -13.82
CA THR A 286 7.84 27.16 -13.68
C THR A 286 8.54 26.81 -12.37
N PHE A 287 9.81 27.16 -12.24
CA PHE A 287 10.55 26.96 -10.99
C PHE A 287 9.95 27.76 -9.85
N ASP A 288 9.59 29.02 -10.07
CA ASP A 288 8.96 29.85 -9.04
C ASP A 288 7.64 29.27 -8.54
N ALA A 289 6.80 28.77 -9.47
CA ALA A 289 5.55 28.10 -9.10
C ALA A 289 5.82 26.78 -8.34
N LEU A 290 6.88 26.04 -8.72
CA LEU A 290 7.29 24.81 -8.03
C LEU A 290 7.77 25.12 -6.61
N TRP A 291 8.60 26.13 -6.42
CA TRP A 291 9.11 26.54 -5.12
C TRP A 291 8.00 27.02 -4.18
N ARG A 292 7.09 27.87 -4.69
CA ARG A 292 5.90 28.29 -3.91
C ARG A 292 5.06 27.09 -3.52
N ALA A 293 4.77 26.19 -4.46
CA ALA A 293 4.01 24.98 -4.17
C ALA A 293 4.68 24.09 -3.13
N ILE A 294 6.02 23.96 -3.16
CA ILE A 294 6.79 23.23 -2.14
C ILE A 294 6.63 23.89 -0.78
N GLY A 295 6.79 25.23 -0.70
CA GLY A 295 6.61 26.00 0.54
C GLY A 295 5.23 25.78 1.15
N ASP A 296 4.18 25.93 0.34
CA ASP A 296 2.78 25.71 0.77
C ASP A 296 2.56 24.28 1.26
N ILE A 297 3.13 23.27 0.57
CA ILE A 297 2.99 21.86 0.93
C ILE A 297 3.75 21.54 2.21
N CYS A 298 4.91 22.15 2.47
CA CYS A 298 5.64 21.94 3.74
C CYS A 298 4.79 22.32 4.95
N GLY A 299 3.93 23.34 4.82
CA GLY A 299 2.95 23.72 5.86
C GLY A 299 1.79 22.75 6.07
N LEU A 300 1.62 21.73 5.21
CA LEU A 300 0.55 20.73 5.33
C LEU A 300 0.96 19.48 6.13
N PHE A 301 2.18 19.44 6.66
CA PHE A 301 2.64 18.32 7.48
C PHE A 301 2.26 18.57 8.94
N GLU A 302 1.18 17.90 9.37
CA GLU A 302 0.69 17.99 10.75
C GLU A 302 1.50 17.10 11.71
N PRO A 303 1.62 17.48 13.00
CA PRO A 303 2.38 16.70 13.99
C PRO A 303 1.94 15.24 14.07
N GLN A 304 0.64 14.98 14.12
CA GLN A 304 0.10 13.62 14.19
C GLN A 304 0.48 12.77 12.96
N GLU A 305 0.51 13.38 11.80
CA GLU A 305 0.90 12.68 10.56
C GLU A 305 2.40 12.36 10.56
N CYS A 306 3.24 13.30 10.96
CA CYS A 306 4.68 13.07 11.10
C CYS A 306 4.96 11.96 12.11
N TRP A 307 4.27 11.97 13.24
CA TRP A 307 4.33 10.88 14.22
C TRP A 307 3.94 9.53 13.60
N ASN A 308 2.88 9.48 12.82
CA ASN A 308 2.42 8.26 12.17
C ASN A 308 3.44 7.71 11.17
N PHE A 309 4.20 8.56 10.46
CA PHE A 309 5.29 8.12 9.60
C PHE A 309 6.41 7.44 10.39
N LEU A 310 6.80 8.01 11.52
CA LEU A 310 7.80 7.42 12.40
C LEU A 310 7.29 6.10 13.00
N LYS A 311 6.04 6.06 13.44
CA LYS A 311 5.39 4.88 14.00
C LYS A 311 5.32 3.72 13.00
N ASP A 312 4.92 3.97 11.74
CA ASP A 312 4.87 2.95 10.68
C ASP A 312 6.24 2.29 10.44
N LYS A 313 7.31 3.04 10.63
CA LYS A 313 8.69 2.52 10.51
C LYS A 313 9.28 1.99 11.82
N GLY A 314 8.55 2.06 12.93
CA GLY A 314 8.95 1.51 14.23
C GLY A 314 9.79 2.43 15.10
N TYR A 315 9.82 3.74 14.83
CA TYR A 315 10.56 4.75 15.61
C TYR A 315 9.69 5.51 16.61
N ALA A 316 8.40 5.30 16.64
CA ALA A 316 7.49 5.83 17.66
C ALA A 316 6.59 4.71 18.19
N SER A 317 6.12 4.86 19.43
CA SER A 317 5.17 3.92 20.07
C SER A 317 3.72 4.23 19.71
N ASP A 318 2.83 3.34 20.11
CA ASP A 318 1.38 3.55 20.05
C ASP A 318 0.94 4.67 20.96
#